data_28f4a48d95efbc59ceb918d87f14004e
#
_entry.id   28f4a48d95efbc59ceb918d87f14004e
#
_cell.length_a   1.000
_cell.length_b   1.000
_cell.length_c   1.000
_cell.angle_alpha   90.00
_cell.angle_beta   90.00
_cell.angle_gamma   90.00
#
_symmetry.space_group_name_H-M   'P 1'
#
loop_
_entity.id
_entity.type
_entity.pdbx_description
1 polymer ?
#
loop_
_entity_poly.entity_id
_entity_poly.type
_entity_poly.pdbx_seq_one_letter_code
_entity_poly.pdbx_strand_id
1 'polypeptide(L)'
;MKYKPAINIYGVDSFFKYGVESVLADIPLRMPLEPGQAIPQIDIWIISQKCLTDVLPFVNRPKPKTPSIVFCSERCQRLLQGTPTDWSICLFDLDITITRLKQELQKKLSMLFLMGRFDINSPPMLNLSEMERETVRHLSMGHSPHRVAQLTHKSVKTISTHKRNSMKRLGVLSNQELMMKVKILGLH
;
A
#
# COMPACT_ATOMS: atom_id res chain seq x y z
N MET A 1 0.83 22.11 -25.52
CA MET A 1 1.91 22.42 -24.55
C MET A 1 2.28 21.15 -23.79
N LYS A 2 3.57 20.98 -23.43
CA LYS A 2 4.01 19.82 -22.63
C LYS A 2 4.24 20.27 -21.19
N TYR A 3 3.49 19.70 -20.25
CA TYR A 3 3.53 20.08 -18.84
C TYR A 3 4.28 19.02 -18.01
N LYS A 4 4.90 19.46 -16.93
CA LYS A 4 5.53 18.58 -15.94
C LYS A 4 4.51 18.33 -14.81
N PRO A 5 4.31 17.08 -14.35
CA PRO A 5 3.42 16.80 -13.24
C PRO A 5 3.89 17.48 -11.95
N ALA A 6 2.98 17.84 -11.08
CA ALA A 6 3.30 18.28 -9.72
C ALA A 6 3.66 17.03 -8.88
N ILE A 7 4.83 17.01 -8.27
CA ILE A 7 5.31 15.89 -7.47
C ILE A 7 5.52 16.36 -6.04
N ASN A 8 4.84 15.71 -5.09
CA ASN A 8 5.05 15.90 -3.66
C ASN A 8 5.79 14.68 -3.11
N ILE A 9 6.83 14.91 -2.30
CA ILE A 9 7.60 13.83 -1.69
C ILE A 9 7.48 13.91 -0.17
N TYR A 10 6.96 12.83 0.43
CA TYR A 10 6.74 12.67 1.85
C TYR A 10 7.68 11.62 2.42
N GLY A 11 8.26 11.88 3.56
CA GLY A 11 9.16 10.97 4.26
C GLY A 11 10.18 11.73 5.11
N VAL A 12 10.80 11.02 6.06
CA VAL A 12 11.78 11.61 6.99
C VAL A 12 13.23 11.40 6.55
N ASP A 13 13.46 10.52 5.58
CA ASP A 13 14.79 10.21 5.06
C ASP A 13 15.19 11.21 3.96
N SER A 14 15.97 12.21 4.35
CA SER A 14 16.40 13.28 3.45
C SER A 14 17.37 12.80 2.36
N PHE A 15 18.20 11.78 2.63
CA PHE A 15 19.13 11.25 1.62
C PHE A 15 18.38 10.48 0.54
N PHE A 16 17.44 9.62 0.97
CA PHE A 16 16.62 8.88 0.02
C PHE A 16 15.76 9.83 -0.82
N LYS A 17 15.17 10.84 -0.18
CA LYS A 17 14.41 11.89 -0.86
C LYS A 17 15.23 12.57 -1.94
N TYR A 18 16.44 13.03 -1.61
CA TYR A 18 17.36 13.67 -2.58
C TYR A 18 17.69 12.73 -3.74
N GLY A 19 17.95 11.43 -3.45
CA GLY A 19 18.19 10.43 -4.49
C GLY A 19 17.02 10.28 -5.46
N VAL A 20 15.80 10.22 -4.94
CA VAL A 20 14.57 10.13 -5.75
C VAL A 20 14.37 11.41 -6.59
N GLU A 21 14.58 12.58 -5.99
CA GLU A 21 14.51 13.88 -6.71
C GLU A 21 15.51 13.95 -7.86
N SER A 22 16.74 13.48 -7.63
CA SER A 22 17.79 13.42 -8.66
C SER A 22 17.39 12.51 -9.83
N VAL A 23 16.89 11.30 -9.53
CA VAL A 23 16.41 10.36 -10.56
C VAL A 23 15.24 10.95 -11.35
N LEU A 24 14.30 11.62 -10.68
CA LEU A 24 13.14 12.24 -11.34
C LEU A 24 13.54 13.43 -12.23
N ALA A 25 14.61 14.16 -11.89
CA ALA A 25 15.13 15.24 -12.71
C ALA A 25 15.65 14.74 -14.06
N ASP A 26 16.18 13.52 -14.09
CA ASP A 26 16.71 12.85 -15.28
C ASP A 26 15.65 12.23 -16.19
N ILE A 27 14.43 12.06 -15.69
CA ILE A 27 13.34 11.45 -16.47
C ILE A 27 12.60 12.56 -17.23
N PRO A 28 12.43 12.45 -18.55
CA PRO A 28 11.70 13.45 -19.35
C PRO A 28 10.18 13.33 -19.10
N LEU A 29 9.72 13.78 -17.94
CA LEU A 29 8.30 13.81 -17.56
C LEU A 29 7.58 14.95 -18.31
N ARG A 30 7.19 14.72 -19.55
CA ARG A 30 6.44 15.70 -20.35
C ARG A 30 5.15 15.09 -20.84
N MET A 31 4.04 15.66 -20.42
CA MET A 31 2.70 15.21 -20.79
C MET A 31 2.05 16.16 -21.78
N PRO A 32 1.40 15.65 -22.84
CA PRO A 32 0.40 16.45 -23.55
C PRO A 32 -0.82 16.58 -22.63
N LEU A 33 -1.24 17.79 -22.34
CA LEU A 33 -2.49 18.09 -21.64
C LEU A 33 -3.41 18.84 -22.61
N GLU A 34 -4.67 18.46 -22.60
CA GLU A 34 -5.72 19.20 -23.28
C GLU A 34 -5.91 20.56 -22.60
N PRO A 35 -6.31 21.61 -23.35
CA PRO A 35 -6.61 22.91 -22.77
C PRO A 35 -7.69 22.77 -21.68
N GLY A 36 -7.38 23.24 -20.47
CA GLY A 36 -8.29 23.16 -19.31
C GLY A 36 -8.14 21.93 -18.43
N GLN A 37 -7.32 20.94 -18.79
CA GLN A 37 -6.98 19.85 -17.90
C GLN A 37 -6.08 20.29 -16.75
N ALA A 38 -6.40 19.86 -15.53
CA ALA A 38 -5.55 20.09 -14.37
C ALA A 38 -4.22 19.35 -14.51
N ILE A 39 -3.13 19.97 -14.07
CA ILE A 39 -1.81 19.33 -14.03
C ILE A 39 -1.89 18.12 -13.09
N PRO A 40 -1.58 16.91 -13.54
CA PRO A 40 -1.60 15.73 -12.70
C PRO A 40 -0.63 15.87 -11.53
N GLN A 41 -1.12 15.51 -10.36
CA GLN A 41 -0.33 15.46 -9.13
C GLN A 41 0.05 14.01 -8.84
N ILE A 42 1.27 13.79 -8.39
CA ILE A 42 1.80 12.49 -7.98
C ILE A 42 2.38 12.63 -6.58
N ASP A 43 1.94 11.78 -5.67
CA ASP A 43 2.49 11.73 -4.32
C ASP A 43 3.52 10.59 -4.21
N ILE A 44 4.71 10.91 -3.72
CA ILE A 44 5.77 9.95 -3.45
C ILE A 44 5.94 9.83 -1.95
N TRP A 45 5.82 8.61 -1.44
CA TRP A 45 5.96 8.30 -0.02
C TRP A 45 7.19 7.44 0.22
N ILE A 46 8.04 7.88 1.13
CA ILE A 46 9.21 7.14 1.59
C ILE A 46 8.93 6.69 3.01
N ILE A 47 8.61 5.40 3.17
CA ILE A 47 8.31 4.79 4.47
C ILE A 47 9.55 4.06 4.95
N SER A 48 10.37 4.77 5.72
CA SER A 48 11.55 4.18 6.37
C SER A 48 11.14 3.25 7.51
N GLN A 49 11.87 2.14 7.68
CA GLN A 49 11.37 0.95 8.34
C GLN A 49 11.83 0.75 9.77
N LYS A 50 11.76 1.74 10.59
CA LYS A 50 12.07 1.51 12.01
C LYS A 50 10.92 0.81 12.75
N CYS A 51 9.68 1.07 12.36
CA CYS A 51 8.49 0.52 13.01
C CYS A 51 7.37 0.18 12.01
N LEU A 52 6.54 -0.81 12.36
CA LEU A 52 5.36 -1.16 11.58
C LEU A 52 4.35 0.00 11.48
N THR A 53 4.35 0.87 12.48
CA THR A 53 3.48 2.06 12.55
C THR A 53 3.87 3.16 11.57
N ASP A 54 5.06 3.10 10.97
CA ASP A 54 5.53 4.11 10.01
C ASP A 54 4.67 4.15 8.73
N VAL A 55 3.89 3.09 8.49
CA VAL A 55 2.90 3.03 7.41
C VAL A 55 1.62 3.84 7.73
N LEU A 56 1.34 4.12 9.01
CA LEU A 56 0.08 4.77 9.42
C LEU A 56 -0.16 6.16 8.82
N PRO A 57 0.82 7.05 8.72
CA PRO A 57 0.61 8.35 8.08
C PRO A 57 0.14 8.21 6.63
N PHE A 58 0.64 7.19 5.93
CA PHE A 58 0.20 6.88 4.57
C PHE A 58 -1.23 6.32 4.54
N VAL A 59 -1.56 5.39 5.45
CA VAL A 59 -2.85 4.69 5.48
C VAL A 59 -3.99 5.58 6.00
N ASN A 60 -3.71 6.41 7.00
CA ASN A 60 -4.72 7.26 7.66
C ASN A 60 -5.04 8.55 6.88
N ARG A 61 -4.33 8.82 5.77
CA ARG A 61 -4.66 9.97 4.92
C ARG A 61 -6.06 9.80 4.32
N PRO A 62 -6.77 10.90 4.03
CA PRO A 62 -8.00 10.83 3.24
C PRO A 62 -7.70 10.08 1.92
N LYS A 63 -8.67 9.33 1.41
CA LYS A 63 -8.53 8.54 0.16
C LYS A 63 -7.69 9.31 -0.85
N PRO A 64 -6.57 8.74 -1.30
CA PRO A 64 -5.72 9.46 -2.22
C PRO A 64 -6.45 9.63 -3.55
N LYS A 65 -6.86 10.84 -3.84
CA LYS A 65 -7.31 11.24 -5.17
C LYS A 65 -6.15 11.24 -6.17
N THR A 66 -4.91 11.24 -5.64
CA THR A 66 -3.68 11.35 -6.41
C THR A 66 -2.99 9.99 -6.51
N PRO A 67 -2.51 9.60 -7.69
CA PRO A 67 -1.65 8.45 -7.86
C PRO A 67 -0.44 8.54 -6.92
N SER A 68 -0.08 7.42 -6.30
CA SER A 68 0.97 7.41 -5.29
C SER A 68 2.04 6.38 -5.58
N ILE A 69 3.29 6.79 -5.45
CA ILE A 69 4.47 5.92 -5.47
C ILE A 69 4.93 5.75 -4.03
N VAL A 70 5.10 4.51 -3.58
CA VAL A 70 5.49 4.22 -2.19
C VAL A 70 6.77 3.41 -2.18
N PHE A 71 7.82 3.99 -1.65
CA PHE A 71 9.06 3.31 -1.34
C PHE A 71 8.98 2.73 0.06
N CYS A 72 9.05 1.43 0.17
CA CYS A 72 8.94 0.76 1.46
C CYS A 72 9.52 -0.66 1.39
N SER A 73 9.69 -1.29 2.54
CA SER A 73 10.16 -2.67 2.61
C SER A 73 9.18 -3.68 2.08
N GLU A 74 9.70 -4.86 1.83
CA GLU A 74 8.92 -6.04 1.52
C GLU A 74 7.81 -6.28 2.57
N ARG A 75 8.12 -6.07 3.84
CA ARG A 75 7.13 -6.18 4.93
C ARG A 75 6.00 -5.17 4.78
N CYS A 76 6.32 -3.91 4.49
CA CYS A 76 5.34 -2.86 4.26
C CYS A 76 4.58 -3.11 2.94
N GLN A 77 5.26 -3.58 1.90
CA GLN A 77 4.62 -3.94 0.63
C GLN A 77 3.55 -5.02 0.85
N ARG A 78 3.85 -6.08 1.63
CA ARG A 78 2.84 -7.10 1.99
C ARG A 78 1.62 -6.50 2.69
N LEU A 79 1.82 -5.51 3.55
CA LEU A 79 0.71 -4.81 4.21
C LEU A 79 -0.14 -4.01 3.23
N LEU A 80 0.48 -3.35 2.27
CA LEU A 80 -0.20 -2.51 1.28
C LEU A 80 -0.75 -3.28 0.08
N GLN A 81 -0.32 -4.52 -0.15
CA GLN A 81 -0.90 -5.39 -1.17
C GLN A 81 -2.40 -5.65 -0.90
N GLY A 82 -3.22 -5.63 -1.95
CA GLY A 82 -4.67 -5.84 -1.83
C GLY A 82 -5.44 -4.66 -1.20
N THR A 83 -4.84 -3.48 -1.11
CA THR A 83 -5.58 -2.24 -0.83
C THR A 83 -6.68 -2.03 -1.87
N PRO A 84 -7.75 -1.30 -1.54
CA PRO A 84 -8.85 -1.06 -2.46
C PRO A 84 -8.36 -0.57 -3.83
N THR A 85 -8.99 -1.04 -4.90
CA THR A 85 -8.60 -0.75 -6.29
C THR A 85 -8.72 0.72 -6.68
N ASP A 86 -9.41 1.51 -5.89
CA ASP A 86 -9.50 2.97 -6.02
C ASP A 86 -8.22 3.69 -5.55
N TRP A 87 -7.29 2.97 -4.91
CA TRP A 87 -5.97 3.47 -4.53
C TRP A 87 -4.99 3.19 -5.66
N SER A 88 -4.70 4.18 -6.50
CA SER A 88 -3.66 4.08 -7.53
C SER A 88 -2.27 4.12 -6.89
N ILE A 89 -1.76 2.97 -6.44
CA ILE A 89 -0.49 2.83 -5.70
C ILE A 89 0.50 2.02 -6.52
N CYS A 90 1.73 2.51 -6.64
CA CYS A 90 2.87 1.77 -7.16
C CYS A 90 3.89 1.56 -6.02
N LEU A 91 4.26 0.30 -5.75
CA LEU A 91 5.19 -0.05 -4.68
C LEU A 91 6.60 -0.28 -5.22
N PHE A 92 7.60 0.28 -4.55
CA PHE A 92 9.02 0.07 -4.79
C PHE A 92 9.73 -0.38 -3.53
N ASP A 93 10.76 -1.19 -3.70
CA ASP A 93 11.66 -1.55 -2.62
C ASP A 93 12.61 -0.39 -2.27
N LEU A 94 12.98 -0.25 -0.99
CA LEU A 94 13.98 0.73 -0.56
C LEU A 94 15.38 0.37 -1.06
N ASP A 95 15.66 -0.91 -1.29
CA ASP A 95 16.96 -1.41 -1.77
C ASP A 95 17.09 -1.40 -3.30
N ILE A 96 16.14 -0.75 -4.00
CA ILE A 96 16.17 -0.65 -5.46
C ILE A 96 17.40 0.11 -5.96
N THR A 97 18.12 -0.44 -6.93
CA THR A 97 19.25 0.25 -7.55
C THR A 97 18.78 1.44 -8.38
N ILE A 98 19.61 2.49 -8.46
CA ILE A 98 19.29 3.73 -9.21
C ILE A 98 18.93 3.43 -10.67
N THR A 99 19.69 2.54 -11.33
CA THR A 99 19.45 2.16 -12.72
C THR A 99 18.06 1.53 -12.90
N ARG A 100 17.72 0.57 -12.03
CA ARG A 100 16.42 -0.10 -12.05
C ARG A 100 15.29 0.87 -11.69
N LEU A 101 15.50 1.72 -10.70
CA LEU A 101 14.55 2.75 -10.31
C LEU A 101 14.20 3.68 -11.47
N LYS A 102 15.22 4.17 -12.18
CA LYS A 102 15.03 5.06 -13.34
C LYS A 102 14.18 4.38 -14.44
N GLN A 103 14.49 3.14 -14.79
CA GLN A 103 13.75 2.37 -15.78
C GLN A 103 12.30 2.10 -15.36
N GLU A 104 12.09 1.62 -14.13
CA GLU A 104 10.75 1.30 -13.63
C GLU A 104 9.89 2.56 -13.44
N LEU A 105 10.46 3.66 -12.90
CA LEU A 105 9.74 4.93 -12.79
C LEU A 105 9.32 5.45 -14.16
N GLN A 106 10.21 5.45 -15.14
CA GLN A 106 9.89 5.90 -16.49
C GLN A 106 8.73 5.09 -17.08
N LYS A 107 8.78 3.76 -16.94
CA LYS A 107 7.72 2.84 -17.41
C LYS A 107 6.39 3.12 -16.69
N LYS A 108 6.40 3.15 -15.36
CA LYS A 108 5.17 3.33 -14.54
C LYS A 108 4.56 4.71 -14.74
N LEU A 109 5.36 5.75 -14.82
CA LEU A 109 4.87 7.11 -15.09
C LEU A 109 4.30 7.24 -16.50
N SER A 110 4.93 6.61 -17.50
CA SER A 110 4.36 6.57 -18.86
C SER A 110 3.00 5.86 -18.88
N MET A 111 2.86 4.75 -18.16
CA MET A 111 1.56 4.05 -18.04
C MET A 111 0.52 4.88 -17.30
N LEU A 112 0.91 5.54 -16.20
CA LEU A 112 0.03 6.44 -15.46
C LEU A 112 -0.53 7.53 -16.38
N PHE A 113 0.33 8.09 -17.21
CA PHE A 113 -0.05 9.18 -18.14
C PHE A 113 -0.97 8.71 -19.27
N LEU A 114 -0.84 7.46 -19.71
CA LEU A 114 -1.71 6.89 -20.73
C LEU A 114 -3.06 6.44 -20.17
N MET A 115 -3.08 5.85 -18.97
CA MET A 115 -4.26 5.19 -18.39
C MET A 115 -4.92 6.00 -17.26
N GLY A 116 -4.32 7.11 -16.82
CA GLY A 116 -4.80 7.92 -15.68
C GLY A 116 -4.63 7.25 -14.31
N ARG A 117 -4.04 6.05 -14.26
CA ARG A 117 -3.79 5.29 -13.02
C ARG A 117 -2.57 4.40 -13.17
N PHE A 118 -1.94 4.02 -12.07
CA PHE A 118 -0.99 2.91 -12.08
C PHE A 118 -1.76 1.62 -12.35
N ASP A 119 -1.18 0.77 -13.21
CA ASP A 119 -1.69 -0.58 -13.39
C ASP A 119 -1.44 -1.34 -12.08
N ILE A 120 -2.52 -1.54 -11.37
CA ILE A 120 -2.50 -2.31 -10.13
C ILE A 120 -2.62 -3.77 -10.56
N ASN A 121 -1.48 -4.45 -10.69
CA ASN A 121 -1.47 -5.90 -10.54
C ASN A 121 -1.83 -6.21 -9.07
N SER A 122 -3.06 -5.90 -8.71
CA SER A 122 -3.60 -6.30 -7.42
C SER A 122 -3.64 -7.82 -7.44
N PRO A 123 -2.95 -8.49 -6.55
CA PRO A 123 -3.21 -9.90 -6.35
C PRO A 123 -4.71 -10.07 -6.12
N PRO A 124 -5.31 -11.17 -6.58
CA PRO A 124 -6.74 -11.38 -6.50
C PRO A 124 -7.20 -11.09 -5.07
N MET A 125 -8.33 -10.37 -4.93
CA MET A 125 -8.92 -10.05 -3.64
C MET A 125 -8.80 -11.28 -2.75
N LEU A 126 -8.05 -11.13 -1.66
CA LEU A 126 -7.78 -12.20 -0.72
C LEU A 126 -9.14 -12.61 -0.11
N ASN A 127 -9.76 -13.61 -0.71
CA ASN A 127 -11.08 -14.06 -0.33
C ASN A 127 -11.00 -14.79 1.02
N LEU A 128 -11.14 -14.02 2.09
CA LEU A 128 -11.39 -14.60 3.40
C LEU A 128 -12.77 -15.25 3.38
N SER A 129 -12.88 -16.47 3.91
CA SER A 129 -14.19 -17.06 4.19
C SER A 129 -14.94 -16.22 5.23
N GLU A 130 -16.25 -16.38 5.32
CA GLU A 130 -17.07 -15.64 6.28
C GLU A 130 -16.55 -15.80 7.71
N MET A 131 -16.26 -17.03 8.13
CA MET A 131 -15.70 -17.31 9.46
C MET A 131 -14.29 -16.73 9.67
N GLU A 132 -13.45 -16.70 8.64
CA GLU A 132 -12.15 -16.05 8.72
C GLU A 132 -12.31 -14.54 8.88
N ARG A 133 -13.22 -13.92 8.13
CA ARG A 133 -13.52 -12.50 8.23
C ARG A 133 -14.07 -12.12 9.60
N GLU A 134 -15.04 -12.88 10.10
CA GLU A 134 -15.62 -12.69 11.43
C GLU A 134 -14.56 -12.84 12.54
N THR A 135 -13.75 -13.90 12.45
CA THR A 135 -12.65 -14.13 13.41
C THR A 135 -11.69 -12.95 13.45
N VAL A 136 -11.25 -12.46 12.27
CA VAL A 136 -10.28 -11.37 12.16
C VAL A 136 -10.89 -10.06 12.66
N ARG A 137 -12.17 -9.80 12.35
CA ARG A 137 -12.90 -8.62 12.84
C ARG A 137 -12.94 -8.57 14.35
N HIS A 138 -13.36 -9.67 15.01
CA HIS A 138 -13.41 -9.73 16.48
C HIS A 138 -12.03 -9.56 17.12
N LEU A 139 -10.99 -10.18 16.53
CA LEU A 139 -9.62 -10.00 17.01
C LEU A 139 -9.14 -8.55 16.85
N SER A 140 -9.54 -7.85 15.79
CA SER A 140 -9.17 -6.44 15.58
C SER A 140 -9.86 -5.48 16.57
N MET A 141 -11.00 -5.88 17.10
CA MET A 141 -11.69 -5.18 18.20
C MET A 141 -11.04 -5.43 19.58
N GLY A 142 -9.94 -6.19 19.62
CA GLY A 142 -9.23 -6.51 20.86
C GLY A 142 -9.77 -7.73 21.63
N HIS A 143 -10.74 -8.46 21.08
CA HIS A 143 -11.25 -9.66 21.74
C HIS A 143 -10.17 -10.76 21.77
N SER A 144 -10.05 -11.44 22.92
CA SER A 144 -9.19 -12.60 23.04
C SER A 144 -9.74 -13.78 22.20
N PRO A 145 -8.90 -14.75 21.77
CA PRO A 145 -9.38 -15.96 21.08
C PRO A 145 -10.44 -16.73 21.85
N HIS A 146 -10.38 -16.75 23.19
CA HIS A 146 -11.43 -17.33 24.04
C HIS A 146 -12.76 -16.59 23.91
N ARG A 147 -12.72 -15.26 23.94
CA ARG A 147 -13.94 -14.45 23.79
C ARG A 147 -14.55 -14.63 22.39
N VAL A 148 -13.73 -14.67 21.35
CA VAL A 148 -14.21 -14.95 19.98
C VAL A 148 -14.85 -16.34 19.90
N ALA A 149 -14.24 -17.36 20.53
CA ALA A 149 -14.79 -18.71 20.57
C ALA A 149 -16.18 -18.76 21.22
N GLN A 150 -16.39 -18.02 22.32
CA GLN A 150 -17.70 -17.87 22.98
C GLN A 150 -18.71 -17.16 22.07
N LEU A 151 -18.34 -16.03 21.46
CA LEU A 151 -19.23 -15.25 20.61
C LEU A 151 -19.67 -15.99 19.33
N THR A 152 -18.79 -16.83 18.79
CA THR A 152 -19.05 -17.58 17.55
C THR A 152 -19.53 -19.01 17.78
N HIS A 153 -19.70 -19.43 19.05
CA HIS A 153 -20.03 -20.81 19.44
C HIS A 153 -19.09 -21.86 18.84
N LYS A 154 -17.79 -21.54 18.77
CA LYS A 154 -16.73 -22.42 18.25
C LYS A 154 -15.69 -22.75 19.31
N SER A 155 -14.84 -23.73 19.03
CA SER A 155 -13.71 -24.02 19.93
C SER A 155 -12.58 -23.01 19.72
N VAL A 156 -11.78 -22.75 20.76
CA VAL A 156 -10.57 -21.89 20.66
C VAL A 156 -9.59 -22.43 19.61
N LYS A 157 -9.53 -23.75 19.45
CA LYS A 157 -8.71 -24.42 18.42
C LYS A 157 -9.19 -24.03 17.02
N THR A 158 -10.50 -24.00 16.80
CA THR A 158 -11.13 -23.59 15.54
C THR A 158 -10.81 -22.14 15.23
N ILE A 159 -10.97 -21.23 16.20
CA ILE A 159 -10.62 -19.80 16.05
C ILE A 159 -9.15 -19.61 15.71
N SER A 160 -8.25 -20.34 16.37
CA SER A 160 -6.82 -20.31 16.09
C SER A 160 -6.49 -20.81 14.68
N THR A 161 -7.26 -21.75 14.15
CA THR A 161 -7.12 -22.24 12.78
C THR A 161 -7.59 -21.19 11.78
N HIS A 162 -8.77 -20.58 11.97
CA HIS A 162 -9.26 -19.50 11.12
C HIS A 162 -8.30 -18.31 11.12
N LYS A 163 -7.77 -17.91 12.28
CA LYS A 163 -6.75 -16.86 12.36
C LYS A 163 -5.52 -17.17 11.51
N ARG A 164 -4.96 -18.39 11.64
CA ARG A 164 -3.77 -18.79 10.85
C ARG A 164 -4.06 -18.82 9.36
N ASN A 165 -5.22 -19.32 8.95
CA ASN A 165 -5.63 -19.33 7.56
C ASN A 165 -5.80 -17.90 7.02
N SER A 166 -6.42 -17.01 7.80
CA SER A 166 -6.52 -15.58 7.46
C SER A 166 -5.14 -14.94 7.28
N MET A 167 -4.20 -15.19 8.21
CA MET A 167 -2.84 -14.68 8.10
C MET A 167 -2.15 -15.17 6.82
N LYS A 168 -2.28 -16.46 6.49
CA LYS A 168 -1.72 -17.04 5.25
C LYS A 168 -2.34 -16.37 4.01
N ARG A 169 -3.66 -16.23 3.96
CA ARG A 169 -4.37 -15.60 2.84
C ARG A 169 -4.03 -14.12 2.70
N LEU A 170 -3.89 -13.40 3.81
CA LEU A 170 -3.54 -11.98 3.84
C LEU A 170 -2.03 -11.73 3.63
N GLY A 171 -1.21 -12.78 3.54
CA GLY A 171 0.24 -12.67 3.35
C GLY A 171 0.96 -12.02 4.52
N VAL A 172 0.44 -12.14 5.75
CA VAL A 172 1.00 -11.54 6.96
C VAL A 172 1.60 -12.58 7.88
N LEU A 173 2.71 -12.22 8.55
CA LEU A 173 3.54 -13.16 9.32
C LEU A 173 3.38 -13.03 10.84
N SER A 174 2.79 -11.94 11.32
CA SER A 174 2.61 -11.69 12.75
C SER A 174 1.20 -11.19 13.09
N ASN A 175 0.82 -11.30 14.37
CA ASN A 175 -0.45 -10.74 14.84
C ASN A 175 -0.53 -9.22 14.63
N GLN A 176 0.58 -8.52 14.83
CA GLN A 176 0.64 -7.08 14.62
C GLN A 176 0.39 -6.73 13.14
N GLU A 177 1.01 -7.47 12.22
CA GLU A 177 0.76 -7.31 10.79
C GLU A 177 -0.70 -7.62 10.42
N LEU A 178 -1.29 -8.68 11.03
CA LEU A 178 -2.69 -9.01 10.81
C LEU A 178 -3.60 -7.85 11.21
N MET A 179 -3.43 -7.30 12.43
CA MET A 179 -4.24 -6.17 12.90
C MET A 179 -4.08 -4.94 12.00
N MET A 180 -2.86 -4.64 11.59
CA MET A 180 -2.58 -3.53 10.68
C MET A 180 -3.25 -3.75 9.32
N LYS A 181 -3.12 -4.95 8.75
CA LYS A 181 -3.72 -5.33 7.47
C LYS A 181 -5.24 -5.20 7.48
N VAL A 182 -5.88 -5.68 8.55
CA VAL A 182 -7.33 -5.57 8.74
C VAL A 182 -7.78 -4.13 8.74
N LYS A 183 -7.05 -3.26 9.44
CA LYS A 183 -7.31 -1.82 9.46
C LYS A 183 -7.16 -1.20 8.07
N ILE A 184 -6.10 -1.54 7.34
CA ILE A 184 -5.85 -1.05 5.97
C ILE A 184 -6.97 -1.45 5.01
N LEU A 185 -7.45 -2.69 5.14
CA LEU A 185 -8.51 -3.23 4.28
C LEU A 185 -9.93 -2.82 4.71
N GLY A 186 -10.09 -2.11 5.83
CA GLY A 186 -11.40 -1.71 6.35
C GLY A 186 -12.27 -2.89 6.79
N LEU A 187 -11.66 -3.98 7.25
CA LEU A 187 -12.35 -5.21 7.68
C LEU A 187 -12.72 -5.20 9.18
N HIS A 188 -12.85 -4.03 9.79
CA HIS A 188 -13.20 -3.84 11.20
C HIS A 188 -14.69 -3.53 11.40
#